data_7f97f924d29b97868a710382fad06130
#
_entry.id   7f97f924d29b97868a710382fad06130
#
_cell.length_a   1.000
_cell.length_b   1.000
_cell.length_c   1.000
_cell.angle_alpha   90.00
_cell.angle_beta   90.00
_cell.angle_gamma   90.00
#
_symmetry.space_group_name_H-M   'P 1'
#
loop_
_entity.id
_entity.type
_entity.pdbx_description
1 polymer ?
#
loop_
_entity_poly.entity_id
_entity_poly.type
_entity_poly.pdbx_seq_one_letter_code
_entity_poly.pdbx_strand_id
1 'polypeptide(L)'
;AASVIAWDVGGSVMGFVQQMNARAAELGCTGTNFTCAHGLFDYGNVSTAQDLAKIAAACAENQTFAQVAGTASYVLPATNLRKAEHTISSSNSLMNSESANYREYVQWVKGGFTTLVGRCTVAFAQQDGHNYGLVILGCDTLDHLFTACDDLFDWAFASFADRPLVDTKTVLTTVDLTKCRTEPAVELYAAAPVSGYGHSDDKVSYSFDLPERVSATVKEGQKLGTATVYLDGYEVGQVDLVTHREYVSDFRTDIKATLLLLCALILILCALGFVTLRCGGGLTLNQRRRQMKRRR
;
A
#
# COMPACT_ATOMS: atom_id res chain seq x y z
N ALA A 1 6.02 -35.01 24.01
CA ALA A 1 6.62 -34.55 22.73
C ALA A 1 7.07 -33.08 22.84
N ALA A 2 6.18 -32.10 23.10
CA ALA A 2 6.50 -30.67 23.08
C ALA A 2 7.71 -30.31 23.98
N SER A 3 7.74 -30.78 25.23
CA SER A 3 8.87 -30.53 26.15
C SER A 3 10.19 -31.12 25.67
N VAL A 4 10.16 -32.26 24.96
CA VAL A 4 11.38 -32.91 24.41
C VAL A 4 11.92 -32.06 23.25
N ILE A 5 11.05 -31.62 22.37
CA ILE A 5 11.41 -30.72 21.25
C ILE A 5 11.95 -29.38 21.80
N ALA A 6 11.29 -28.82 22.80
CA ALA A 6 11.74 -27.62 23.46
C ALA A 6 13.12 -27.73 24.09
N TRP A 7 13.40 -28.89 24.71
CA TRP A 7 14.74 -29.18 25.28
C TRP A 7 15.80 -29.27 24.18
N ASP A 8 15.51 -29.99 23.11
CA ASP A 8 16.45 -30.23 22.01
C ASP A 8 16.80 -28.91 21.29
N VAL A 9 15.78 -28.09 20.95
CA VAL A 9 15.96 -26.83 20.23
C VAL A 9 16.51 -25.71 21.12
N GLY A 10 16.04 -25.64 22.37
CA GLY A 10 16.35 -24.52 23.28
C GLY A 10 17.51 -24.81 24.26
N GLY A 11 18.11 -26.01 24.22
CA GLY A 11 19.08 -26.45 25.19
C GLY A 11 18.50 -26.72 26.60
N SER A 12 17.28 -26.22 26.84
CA SER A 12 16.44 -26.50 28.00
C SER A 12 15.00 -26.05 27.68
N VAL A 13 14.01 -26.57 28.42
CA VAL A 13 12.60 -26.12 28.26
C VAL A 13 12.47 -24.62 28.50
N MET A 14 13.14 -24.08 29.52
CA MET A 14 13.14 -22.65 29.81
C MET A 14 13.85 -21.80 28.74
N GLY A 15 14.96 -22.30 28.19
CA GLY A 15 15.65 -21.65 27.07
C GLY A 15 14.75 -21.52 25.84
N PHE A 16 13.97 -22.58 25.55
CA PHE A 16 12.99 -22.52 24.48
C PHE A 16 11.84 -21.51 24.75
N VAL A 17 11.33 -21.47 25.99
CA VAL A 17 10.31 -20.51 26.41
C VAL A 17 10.80 -19.05 26.25
N GLN A 18 12.07 -18.80 26.58
CA GLN A 18 12.68 -17.49 26.34
C GLN A 18 12.71 -17.14 24.83
N GLN A 19 13.04 -18.12 23.97
CA GLN A 19 12.99 -17.92 22.52
C GLN A 19 11.56 -17.67 22.02
N MET A 20 10.54 -18.38 22.54
CA MET A 20 9.14 -18.14 22.24
C MET A 20 8.73 -16.69 22.56
N ASN A 21 9.08 -16.19 23.75
CA ASN A 21 8.77 -14.83 24.16
C ASN A 21 9.52 -13.76 23.34
N ALA A 22 10.80 -14.02 23.02
CA ALA A 22 11.57 -13.14 22.15
C ALA A 22 10.92 -13.05 20.75
N ARG A 23 10.52 -14.21 20.20
CA ARG A 23 9.83 -14.22 18.89
C ARG A 23 8.47 -13.53 18.92
N ALA A 24 7.69 -13.71 19.98
CA ALA A 24 6.44 -12.97 20.15
C ALA A 24 6.67 -11.44 20.18
N ALA A 25 7.69 -10.98 20.89
CA ALA A 25 8.06 -9.56 20.93
C ALA A 25 8.49 -9.04 19.55
N GLU A 26 9.29 -9.79 18.78
CA GLU A 26 9.66 -9.44 17.38
C GLU A 26 8.45 -9.31 16.47
N LEU A 27 7.41 -10.12 16.68
CA LEU A 27 6.14 -10.05 15.95
C LEU A 27 5.24 -8.91 16.43
N GLY A 28 5.67 -8.11 17.41
CA GLY A 28 4.89 -7.01 17.97
C GLY A 28 3.74 -7.49 18.87
N CYS A 29 3.86 -8.66 19.49
CA CYS A 29 2.90 -9.15 20.48
C CYS A 29 3.15 -8.49 21.82
N THR A 30 2.23 -7.62 22.26
CA THR A 30 2.39 -6.85 23.50
C THR A 30 1.60 -7.42 24.68
N GLY A 31 0.63 -8.28 24.43
CA GLY A 31 -0.22 -8.92 25.44
C GLY A 31 0.08 -10.42 25.63
N THR A 32 1.25 -10.88 25.15
CA THR A 32 1.62 -12.31 25.17
C THR A 32 2.79 -12.59 26.09
N ASN A 33 2.66 -13.59 26.91
CA ASN A 33 3.74 -14.18 27.70
C ASN A 33 3.59 -15.70 27.76
N PHE A 34 4.59 -16.41 27.29
CA PHE A 34 4.67 -17.86 27.36
C PHE A 34 5.46 -18.31 28.57
N THR A 35 4.95 -19.29 29.30
CA THR A 35 5.61 -19.92 30.46
C THR A 35 5.95 -21.38 30.19
N CYS A 36 5.39 -21.98 29.14
CA CYS A 36 5.62 -23.38 28.79
C CYS A 36 5.52 -23.61 27.28
N ALA A 37 6.11 -24.69 26.80
CA ALA A 37 6.08 -25.11 25.40
C ALA A 37 4.90 -26.03 25.04
N HIS A 38 4.20 -26.60 26.05
CA HIS A 38 3.17 -27.64 25.87
C HIS A 38 1.75 -27.10 25.89
N GLY A 39 1.52 -25.85 26.32
CA GLY A 39 0.21 -25.20 26.32
C GLY A 39 -0.76 -25.72 27.41
N LEU A 40 -0.30 -26.47 28.40
CA LEU A 40 -1.10 -26.75 29.58
C LEU A 40 -1.29 -25.47 30.40
N PHE A 41 -2.38 -25.43 31.18
CA PHE A 41 -2.75 -24.25 31.94
C PHE A 41 -1.64 -23.81 32.90
N ASP A 42 -1.31 -22.53 32.83
CA ASP A 42 -0.49 -21.79 33.77
C ASP A 42 -0.97 -20.34 33.79
N TYR A 43 -1.07 -19.73 34.99
CA TYR A 43 -1.56 -18.36 35.14
C TYR A 43 -0.70 -17.31 34.42
N GLY A 44 0.58 -17.58 34.26
CA GLY A 44 1.49 -16.71 33.53
C GLY A 44 1.48 -16.89 32.02
N ASN A 45 0.85 -17.97 31.51
CA ASN A 45 0.78 -18.27 30.06
C ASN A 45 -0.42 -17.58 29.46
N VAL A 46 -0.24 -16.35 29.01
CA VAL A 46 -1.30 -15.45 28.55
C VAL A 46 -1.05 -14.97 27.13
N SER A 47 -2.13 -14.70 26.40
CA SER A 47 -2.10 -14.07 25.08
C SER A 47 -3.40 -13.34 24.78
N THR A 48 -3.46 -12.65 23.65
CA THR A 48 -4.66 -12.02 23.11
C THR A 48 -5.00 -12.58 21.74
N ALA A 49 -6.25 -12.45 21.29
CA ALA A 49 -6.62 -12.87 19.94
C ALA A 49 -5.82 -12.13 18.87
N GLN A 50 -5.55 -10.85 19.07
CA GLN A 50 -4.73 -10.04 18.14
C GLN A 50 -3.28 -10.53 18.06
N ASP A 51 -2.66 -10.85 19.18
CA ASP A 51 -1.28 -11.36 19.20
C ASP A 51 -1.21 -12.76 18.58
N LEU A 52 -2.19 -13.62 18.88
CA LEU A 52 -2.25 -14.96 18.26
C LEU A 52 -2.50 -14.87 16.75
N ALA A 53 -3.22 -13.87 16.26
CA ALA A 53 -3.37 -13.63 14.83
C ALA A 53 -2.02 -13.28 14.17
N LYS A 54 -1.19 -12.44 14.81
CA LYS A 54 0.18 -12.13 14.33
C LYS A 54 1.06 -13.38 14.29
N ILE A 55 1.00 -14.19 15.35
CA ILE A 55 1.75 -15.46 15.43
C ILE A 55 1.25 -16.42 14.33
N ALA A 56 -0.06 -16.53 14.14
CA ALA A 56 -0.66 -17.37 13.11
C ALA A 56 -0.24 -16.97 11.69
N ALA A 57 -0.22 -15.66 11.40
CA ALA A 57 0.25 -15.14 10.13
C ALA A 57 1.72 -15.53 9.86
N ALA A 58 2.60 -15.35 10.85
CA ALA A 58 3.99 -15.78 10.74
C ALA A 58 4.14 -17.31 10.58
N CYS A 59 3.26 -18.10 11.21
CA CYS A 59 3.23 -19.55 11.02
C CYS A 59 2.76 -19.94 9.62
N ALA A 60 1.79 -19.24 9.06
CA ALA A 60 1.25 -19.50 7.72
C ALA A 60 2.29 -19.28 6.61
N GLU A 61 3.23 -18.35 6.81
CA GLU A 61 4.35 -18.12 5.89
C GLU A 61 5.37 -19.27 5.90
N ASN A 62 5.39 -20.11 6.94
CA ASN A 62 6.29 -21.23 7.06
C ASN A 62 5.66 -22.48 6.43
N GLN A 63 6.14 -22.86 5.24
CA GLN A 63 5.64 -24.02 4.50
C GLN A 63 5.71 -25.34 5.29
N THR A 64 6.78 -25.57 6.06
CA THR A 64 6.93 -26.77 6.88
C THR A 64 5.88 -26.81 7.99
N PHE A 65 5.64 -25.68 8.65
CA PHE A 65 4.59 -25.57 9.65
C PHE A 65 3.21 -25.83 9.03
N ALA A 66 2.89 -25.17 7.92
CA ALA A 66 1.61 -25.31 7.25
C ALA A 66 1.35 -26.77 6.81
N GLN A 67 2.37 -27.44 6.26
CA GLN A 67 2.29 -28.86 5.89
C GLN A 67 2.03 -29.76 7.10
N VAL A 68 2.75 -29.58 8.19
CA VAL A 68 2.59 -30.41 9.40
C VAL A 68 1.24 -30.13 10.06
N ALA A 69 0.88 -28.87 10.23
CA ALA A 69 -0.38 -28.46 10.88
C ALA A 69 -1.61 -28.81 10.02
N GLY A 70 -1.48 -28.82 8.68
CA GLY A 70 -2.50 -29.20 7.71
C GLY A 70 -2.64 -30.70 7.48
N THR A 71 -1.79 -31.53 8.11
CA THR A 71 -1.86 -33.00 7.94
C THR A 71 -2.97 -33.58 8.80
N ALA A 72 -4.04 -34.02 8.16
CA ALA A 72 -5.19 -34.63 8.86
C ALA A 72 -4.88 -36.02 9.45
N SER A 73 -4.03 -36.81 8.78
CA SER A 73 -3.62 -38.16 9.23
C SER A 73 -2.22 -38.48 8.77
N TYR A 74 -1.45 -39.14 9.62
CA TYR A 74 -0.09 -39.54 9.33
C TYR A 74 0.21 -40.91 9.88
N VAL A 75 0.83 -41.78 9.07
CA VAL A 75 1.22 -43.14 9.47
C VAL A 75 2.66 -43.11 9.97
N LEU A 76 2.84 -43.31 11.26
CA LEU A 76 4.15 -43.53 11.88
C LEU A 76 4.65 -44.93 11.58
N PRO A 77 5.84 -45.08 10.99
CA PRO A 77 6.42 -46.41 10.71
C PRO A 77 6.72 -47.18 11.99
N ALA A 78 6.90 -48.48 11.86
CA ALA A 78 7.39 -49.34 12.92
C ALA A 78 8.76 -48.85 13.40
N THR A 79 9.06 -49.01 14.69
CA THR A 79 10.33 -48.64 15.32
C THR A 79 10.89 -49.83 16.10
N ASN A 80 12.10 -49.69 16.66
CA ASN A 80 12.69 -50.70 17.56
C ASN A 80 11.81 -50.95 18.80
N LEU A 81 11.05 -49.95 19.28
CA LEU A 81 10.16 -50.04 20.44
C LEU A 81 8.71 -50.38 20.06
N ARG A 82 8.28 -50.05 18.87
CA ARG A 82 6.95 -50.36 18.35
C ARG A 82 7.07 -51.16 17.06
N LYS A 83 6.63 -52.40 17.09
CA LYS A 83 6.76 -53.33 15.97
C LYS A 83 5.75 -53.13 14.85
N ALA A 84 4.63 -52.43 15.10
CA ALA A 84 3.62 -52.15 14.14
C ALA A 84 3.57 -50.64 13.78
N GLU A 85 3.15 -50.35 12.59
CA GLU A 85 2.80 -48.98 12.19
C GLU A 85 1.67 -48.42 13.05
N HIS A 86 1.61 -47.11 13.16
CA HIS A 86 0.60 -46.42 13.98
C HIS A 86 0.12 -45.16 13.27
N THR A 87 -1.16 -45.10 12.97
CA THR A 87 -1.78 -43.91 12.41
C THR A 87 -2.10 -42.92 13.51
N ILE A 88 -1.61 -41.71 13.36
CA ILE A 88 -2.04 -40.53 14.13
C ILE A 88 -3.00 -39.71 13.26
N SER A 89 -4.13 -39.32 13.82
CA SER A 89 -5.09 -38.45 13.14
C SER A 89 -5.30 -37.17 13.92
N SER A 90 -5.56 -36.08 13.19
CA SER A 90 -5.96 -34.82 13.80
C SER A 90 -7.28 -35.01 14.53
N SER A 91 -7.37 -34.50 15.76
CA SER A 91 -8.63 -34.47 16.51
C SER A 91 -9.55 -33.31 16.08
N ASN A 92 -9.13 -32.48 15.11
CA ASN A 92 -9.89 -31.33 14.70
C ASN A 92 -10.91 -31.70 13.61
N SER A 93 -12.19 -31.52 13.92
CA SER A 93 -13.30 -31.88 13.03
C SER A 93 -13.33 -31.05 11.73
N LEU A 94 -12.80 -29.83 11.72
CA LEU A 94 -12.75 -28.99 10.52
C LEU A 94 -11.85 -29.56 9.42
N MET A 95 -10.89 -30.40 9.79
CA MET A 95 -9.92 -31.03 8.88
C MET A 95 -10.23 -32.50 8.59
N ASN A 96 -11.19 -33.09 9.27
CA ASN A 96 -11.58 -34.49 9.06
C ASN A 96 -12.72 -34.58 8.05
N SER A 97 -12.44 -35.11 6.85
CA SER A 97 -13.42 -35.25 5.76
C SER A 97 -14.64 -36.11 6.09
N GLU A 98 -14.58 -36.92 7.15
CA GLU A 98 -15.72 -37.71 7.61
C GLU A 98 -16.61 -36.97 8.63
N SER A 99 -16.16 -35.79 9.07
CA SER A 99 -16.90 -34.95 10.02
C SER A 99 -17.93 -34.09 9.33
N ALA A 100 -19.09 -33.89 9.98
CA ALA A 100 -20.11 -32.90 9.54
C ALA A 100 -19.55 -31.46 9.58
N ASN A 101 -18.54 -31.21 10.37
CA ASN A 101 -17.87 -29.90 10.49
C ASN A 101 -16.68 -29.74 9.53
N TYR A 102 -16.44 -30.69 8.61
CA TYR A 102 -15.38 -30.57 7.63
C TYR A 102 -15.58 -29.37 6.71
N ARG A 103 -14.49 -28.62 6.48
CA ARG A 103 -14.45 -27.48 5.57
C ARG A 103 -13.24 -27.60 4.64
N GLU A 104 -13.50 -27.79 3.37
CA GLU A 104 -12.46 -27.99 2.34
C GLU A 104 -11.51 -26.80 2.22
N TYR A 105 -12.00 -25.59 2.46
CA TYR A 105 -11.22 -24.36 2.42
C TYR A 105 -10.24 -24.21 3.59
N VAL A 106 -10.38 -25.01 4.66
CA VAL A 106 -9.50 -24.95 5.84
C VAL A 106 -8.19 -25.64 5.54
N GLN A 107 -7.09 -24.89 5.62
CA GLN A 107 -5.73 -25.38 5.33
C GLN A 107 -5.06 -26.00 6.55
N TRP A 108 -5.22 -25.40 7.71
CA TRP A 108 -4.73 -25.94 8.98
C TRP A 108 -5.46 -25.35 10.17
N VAL A 109 -5.45 -26.09 11.27
CA VAL A 109 -6.07 -25.69 12.54
C VAL A 109 -5.20 -26.09 13.71
N LYS A 110 -5.08 -25.20 14.71
CA LYS A 110 -4.49 -25.49 16.01
C LYS A 110 -5.49 -25.21 17.11
N GLY A 111 -6.03 -26.28 17.69
CA GLY A 111 -6.95 -26.20 18.83
C GLY A 111 -6.26 -26.36 20.17
N GLY A 112 -6.92 -25.91 21.23
CA GLY A 112 -6.57 -26.12 22.61
C GLY A 112 -7.81 -26.14 23.51
N PHE A 113 -7.78 -26.91 24.57
CA PHE A 113 -8.85 -26.98 25.57
C PHE A 113 -8.30 -27.22 26.96
N THR A 114 -8.75 -26.42 27.89
CA THR A 114 -8.71 -26.77 29.34
C THR A 114 -10.04 -26.34 29.98
N THR A 115 -10.38 -26.97 31.08
CA THR A 115 -11.64 -26.67 31.80
C THR A 115 -11.72 -25.24 32.35
N LEU A 116 -10.57 -24.61 32.55
CA LEU A 116 -10.48 -23.24 33.09
C LEU A 116 -10.55 -22.15 32.03
N VAL A 117 -10.03 -22.41 30.82
CA VAL A 117 -9.98 -21.39 29.74
C VAL A 117 -10.96 -21.65 28.59
N GLY A 118 -11.65 -22.80 28.62
CA GLY A 118 -12.55 -23.18 27.54
C GLY A 118 -11.79 -23.67 26.29
N ARG A 119 -12.48 -23.68 25.18
CA ARG A 119 -11.97 -24.10 23.87
C ARG A 119 -11.41 -22.92 23.13
N CYS A 120 -10.20 -23.08 22.61
CA CYS A 120 -9.53 -22.08 21.81
C CYS A 120 -9.13 -22.68 20.47
N THR A 121 -9.20 -21.91 19.41
CA THR A 121 -8.74 -22.34 18.09
C THR A 121 -8.10 -21.20 17.33
N VAL A 122 -7.09 -21.55 16.55
CA VAL A 122 -6.56 -20.73 15.46
C VAL A 122 -6.75 -21.57 14.21
N ALA A 123 -7.40 -21.03 13.21
CA ALA A 123 -7.61 -21.71 11.93
C ALA A 123 -7.18 -20.82 10.78
N PHE A 124 -6.73 -21.46 9.72
CA PHE A 124 -6.30 -20.79 8.49
C PHE A 124 -7.03 -21.40 7.31
N ALA A 125 -7.62 -20.54 6.48
CA ALA A 125 -8.41 -20.92 5.32
C ALA A 125 -7.88 -20.23 4.07
N GLN A 126 -8.13 -20.84 2.92
CA GLN A 126 -7.83 -20.26 1.61
C GLN A 126 -9.05 -20.42 0.69
N GLN A 127 -9.47 -19.33 0.08
CA GLN A 127 -10.52 -19.31 -0.93
C GLN A 127 -10.21 -18.26 -1.99
N ASP A 128 -10.41 -18.60 -3.26
CA ASP A 128 -10.22 -17.70 -4.41
C ASP A 128 -8.85 -17.01 -4.48
N GLY A 129 -7.80 -17.69 -3.98
CA GLY A 129 -6.43 -17.17 -3.93
C GLY A 129 -6.11 -16.30 -2.73
N HIS A 130 -7.09 -16.00 -1.89
CA HIS A 130 -6.93 -15.22 -0.66
C HIS A 130 -6.84 -16.10 0.57
N ASN A 131 -6.02 -15.66 1.53
CA ASN A 131 -5.77 -16.37 2.78
C ASN A 131 -6.45 -15.64 3.94
N TYR A 132 -7.09 -16.40 4.81
CA TYR A 132 -7.80 -15.89 5.98
C TYR A 132 -7.35 -16.64 7.22
N GLY A 133 -7.09 -15.89 8.28
CA GLY A 133 -6.81 -16.47 9.59
C GLY A 133 -7.87 -16.05 10.59
N LEU A 134 -8.33 -16.97 11.44
CA LEU A 134 -9.20 -16.65 12.56
C LEU A 134 -8.62 -17.13 13.88
N VAL A 135 -8.98 -16.42 14.94
CA VAL A 135 -8.64 -16.78 16.31
C VAL A 135 -9.91 -16.69 17.17
N ILE A 136 -10.25 -17.80 17.83
CA ILE A 136 -11.36 -17.87 18.79
C ILE A 136 -10.80 -18.31 20.13
N LEU A 137 -11.10 -17.59 21.20
CA LEU A 137 -10.66 -17.86 22.55
C LEU A 137 -11.83 -18.03 23.50
N GLY A 138 -11.73 -18.97 24.44
CA GLY A 138 -12.67 -19.09 25.55
C GLY A 138 -14.06 -19.59 25.19
N CYS A 139 -14.21 -20.35 24.12
CA CYS A 139 -15.50 -20.91 23.74
C CYS A 139 -15.91 -22.04 24.72
N ASP A 140 -17.17 -22.09 25.10
CA ASP A 140 -17.70 -23.03 26.09
C ASP A 140 -17.91 -24.43 25.52
N THR A 141 -18.44 -24.55 24.31
CA THR A 141 -18.78 -25.83 23.66
C THR A 141 -18.06 -25.98 22.29
N LEU A 142 -17.98 -27.21 21.79
CA LEU A 142 -17.48 -27.48 20.44
C LEU A 142 -18.43 -26.96 19.37
N ASP A 143 -19.76 -27.07 19.60
CA ASP A 143 -20.74 -26.64 18.64
C ASP A 143 -20.71 -25.12 18.45
N HIS A 144 -20.59 -24.36 19.55
CA HIS A 144 -20.38 -22.90 19.46
C HIS A 144 -19.05 -22.53 18.77
N LEU A 145 -18.00 -23.31 19.03
CA LEU A 145 -16.72 -23.08 18.37
C LEU A 145 -16.82 -23.26 16.85
N PHE A 146 -17.47 -24.34 16.39
CA PHE A 146 -17.60 -24.62 14.96
C PHE A 146 -18.54 -23.63 14.29
N THR A 147 -19.67 -23.30 14.92
CA THR A 147 -20.59 -22.27 14.42
C THR A 147 -19.87 -20.93 14.28
N ALA A 148 -19.10 -20.53 15.29
CA ALA A 148 -18.34 -19.28 15.21
C ALA A 148 -17.23 -19.31 14.13
N CYS A 149 -16.60 -20.47 13.87
CA CYS A 149 -15.67 -20.62 12.77
C CYS A 149 -16.35 -20.43 11.41
N ASP A 150 -17.50 -21.08 11.22
CA ASP A 150 -18.27 -20.99 9.98
C ASP A 150 -18.76 -19.56 9.75
N ASP A 151 -19.41 -18.94 10.74
CA ASP A 151 -19.92 -17.59 10.64
C ASP A 151 -18.82 -16.56 10.32
N LEU A 152 -17.63 -16.70 10.93
CA LEU A 152 -16.51 -15.79 10.70
C LEU A 152 -15.88 -15.99 9.32
N PHE A 153 -15.72 -17.24 8.86
CA PHE A 153 -15.20 -17.48 7.52
C PHE A 153 -16.19 -17.06 6.43
N ASP A 154 -17.49 -17.38 6.60
CA ASP A 154 -18.54 -16.95 5.67
C ASP A 154 -18.61 -15.43 5.59
N TRP A 155 -18.53 -14.75 6.73
CA TRP A 155 -18.46 -13.28 6.75
C TRP A 155 -17.22 -12.77 6.02
N ALA A 156 -16.04 -13.36 6.29
CA ALA A 156 -14.79 -12.91 5.65
C ALA A 156 -14.86 -13.11 4.13
N PHE A 157 -15.30 -14.27 3.66
CA PHE A 157 -15.40 -14.56 2.23
C PHE A 157 -16.44 -13.68 1.52
N ALA A 158 -17.52 -13.30 2.20
CA ALA A 158 -18.56 -12.43 1.64
C ALA A 158 -18.19 -10.94 1.67
N SER A 159 -17.36 -10.52 2.64
CA SER A 159 -17.14 -9.10 2.94
C SER A 159 -15.90 -8.52 2.30
N PHE A 160 -14.92 -9.36 1.96
CA PHE A 160 -13.65 -8.92 1.37
C PHE A 160 -13.57 -9.32 -0.10
N ALA A 161 -13.12 -8.38 -0.93
CA ALA A 161 -12.96 -8.60 -2.37
C ALA A 161 -11.89 -7.67 -2.94
N ASP A 162 -11.39 -8.02 -4.13
CA ASP A 162 -10.63 -7.08 -4.96
C ASP A 162 -11.54 -5.95 -5.42
N ARG A 163 -11.12 -4.73 -5.16
CA ARG A 163 -11.88 -3.52 -5.53
C ARG A 163 -10.98 -2.48 -6.17
N PRO A 164 -11.48 -1.74 -7.17
CA PRO A 164 -10.75 -0.61 -7.71
C PRO A 164 -10.68 0.51 -6.67
N LEU A 165 -9.46 0.97 -6.36
CA LEU A 165 -9.20 2.05 -5.40
C LEU A 165 -8.94 3.38 -6.10
N VAL A 166 -8.29 3.32 -7.25
CA VAL A 166 -7.94 4.48 -8.07
C VAL A 166 -8.22 4.15 -9.53
N ASP A 167 -8.91 5.03 -10.20
CA ASP A 167 -9.04 5.01 -11.66
C ASP A 167 -8.12 6.07 -12.30
N THR A 168 -8.00 6.01 -13.63
CA THR A 168 -7.18 6.97 -14.39
C THR A 168 -7.94 8.23 -14.82
N LYS A 169 -9.21 8.37 -14.47
CA LYS A 169 -10.08 9.45 -14.99
C LYS A 169 -10.41 10.50 -13.93
N THR A 170 -10.28 10.12 -12.65
CA THR A 170 -10.60 11.01 -11.53
C THR A 170 -9.39 11.85 -11.16
N VAL A 171 -9.58 13.15 -10.96
CA VAL A 171 -8.55 14.04 -10.42
C VAL A 171 -8.23 13.63 -8.98
N LEU A 172 -7.00 13.22 -8.72
CA LEU A 172 -6.56 12.85 -7.38
C LEU A 172 -6.11 14.06 -6.56
N THR A 173 -5.41 14.99 -7.21
CA THR A 173 -4.89 16.20 -6.56
C THR A 173 -4.53 17.25 -7.60
N THR A 174 -4.10 18.42 -7.14
CA THR A 174 -3.63 19.51 -7.98
C THR A 174 -2.31 20.06 -7.48
N VAL A 175 -1.49 20.63 -8.38
CA VAL A 175 -0.25 21.32 -8.05
C VAL A 175 -0.28 22.73 -8.65
N ASP A 176 0.14 23.73 -7.88
CA ASP A 176 0.19 25.11 -8.31
C ASP A 176 1.03 25.29 -9.60
N LEU A 177 0.47 25.99 -10.58
CA LEU A 177 1.13 26.28 -11.84
C LEU A 177 1.67 27.72 -11.84
N THR A 178 2.95 27.88 -12.15
CA THR A 178 3.57 29.20 -12.32
C THR A 178 3.73 29.54 -13.79
N LYS A 179 3.79 30.83 -14.12
CA LYS A 179 3.90 31.37 -15.50
C LYS A 179 2.70 31.04 -16.42
N CYS A 180 1.57 30.74 -15.85
CA CYS A 180 0.29 30.64 -16.54
C CYS A 180 -0.73 31.49 -15.76
N ARG A 181 -1.41 32.41 -16.43
CA ARG A 181 -2.40 33.31 -15.83
C ARG A 181 -3.82 32.77 -15.95
N THR A 182 -4.02 31.97 -16.97
CA THR A 182 -5.34 31.40 -17.28
C THR A 182 -5.66 30.20 -16.39
N GLU A 183 -4.63 29.50 -15.91
CA GLU A 183 -4.78 28.28 -15.12
C GLU A 183 -3.86 28.32 -13.89
N PRO A 184 -4.45 28.33 -12.68
CA PRO A 184 -3.68 28.46 -11.44
C PRO A 184 -3.00 27.15 -11.00
N ALA A 185 -3.51 25.99 -11.45
CA ALA A 185 -3.03 24.67 -11.04
C ALA A 185 -3.11 23.64 -12.15
N VAL A 186 -2.30 22.60 -12.04
CA VAL A 186 -2.31 21.40 -12.88
C VAL A 186 -3.14 20.33 -12.17
N GLU A 187 -4.12 19.77 -12.86
CA GLU A 187 -4.85 18.59 -12.39
C GLU A 187 -4.05 17.33 -12.64
N LEU A 188 -3.95 16.49 -11.61
CA LEU A 188 -3.18 15.27 -11.63
C LEU A 188 -4.07 14.04 -11.50
N TYR A 189 -3.80 13.08 -12.36
CA TYR A 189 -4.49 11.82 -12.51
C TYR A 189 -3.52 10.67 -12.28
N ALA A 190 -4.01 9.51 -11.87
CA ALA A 190 -3.18 8.31 -11.83
C ALA A 190 -2.82 7.86 -13.25
N ALA A 191 -1.55 7.50 -13.46
CA ALA A 191 -1.08 6.96 -14.74
C ALA A 191 -1.60 5.55 -15.03
N ALA A 192 -1.97 4.80 -13.98
CA ALA A 192 -2.54 3.46 -14.06
C ALA A 192 -3.58 3.26 -12.95
N PRO A 193 -4.56 2.36 -13.14
CA PRO A 193 -5.50 2.01 -12.08
C PRO A 193 -4.76 1.26 -10.96
N VAL A 194 -5.23 1.44 -9.71
CA VAL A 194 -4.77 0.68 -8.55
C VAL A 194 -5.97 -0.06 -7.98
N SER A 195 -5.81 -1.36 -7.74
CA SER A 195 -6.78 -2.19 -7.05
C SER A 195 -6.19 -2.68 -5.73
N GLY A 196 -7.02 -2.97 -4.77
CA GLY A 196 -6.63 -3.55 -3.49
C GLY A 196 -7.69 -4.50 -2.97
N TYR A 197 -7.24 -5.46 -2.19
CA TYR A 197 -8.11 -6.39 -1.51
C TYR A 197 -8.52 -5.85 -0.15
N GLY A 198 -9.82 -5.75 0.13
CA GLY A 198 -10.32 -5.21 1.39
C GLY A 198 -11.82 -5.25 1.51
N HIS A 199 -12.31 -4.80 2.67
CA HIS A 199 -13.73 -4.69 2.97
C HIS A 199 -14.37 -3.51 2.23
N SER A 200 -15.68 -3.58 1.93
CA SER A 200 -16.41 -2.50 1.26
C SER A 200 -16.34 -1.15 1.99
N ASP A 201 -16.25 -1.19 3.30
CA ASP A 201 -16.27 -0.01 4.17
C ASP A 201 -14.86 0.56 4.46
N ASP A 202 -13.80 -0.12 4.03
CA ASP A 202 -12.43 0.34 4.21
C ASP A 202 -12.21 1.67 3.48
N LYS A 203 -11.54 2.58 4.17
CA LYS A 203 -11.30 3.94 3.68
C LYS A 203 -10.06 4.00 2.81
N VAL A 204 -10.22 4.52 1.60
CA VAL A 204 -9.10 4.85 0.72
C VAL A 204 -8.53 6.20 1.12
N SER A 205 -7.22 6.27 1.28
CA SER A 205 -6.50 7.52 1.52
C SER A 205 -5.20 7.57 0.71
N TYR A 206 -4.66 8.78 0.53
CA TYR A 206 -3.52 9.02 -0.34
C TYR A 206 -2.46 9.84 0.40
N SER A 207 -1.19 9.53 0.13
CA SER A 207 -0.06 10.39 0.44
C SER A 207 0.61 10.77 -0.87
N PHE A 208 0.91 12.06 -1.04
CA PHE A 208 1.44 12.60 -2.29
C PHE A 208 2.89 13.04 -2.12
N ASP A 209 3.75 12.59 -3.03
CA ASP A 209 5.10 13.14 -3.21
C ASP A 209 5.10 14.01 -4.48
N LEU A 210 5.00 15.32 -4.26
CA LEU A 210 4.79 16.33 -5.30
C LEU A 210 5.69 17.54 -5.07
N PRO A 211 6.14 18.21 -6.15
CA PRO A 211 6.77 19.52 -6.01
C PRO A 211 5.74 20.55 -5.52
N GLU A 212 6.18 21.50 -4.72
CA GLU A 212 5.32 22.59 -4.23
C GLU A 212 4.66 23.39 -5.38
N ARG A 213 5.40 23.58 -6.47
CA ARG A 213 4.93 24.31 -7.67
C ARG A 213 5.57 23.77 -8.93
N VAL A 214 4.85 23.86 -10.04
CA VAL A 214 5.32 23.47 -11.36
C VAL A 214 5.32 24.71 -12.27
N SER A 215 6.37 24.84 -13.10
CA SER A 215 6.40 25.91 -14.11
C SER A 215 5.76 25.42 -15.42
N ALA A 216 4.80 26.19 -15.98
CA ALA A 216 4.39 25.94 -17.36
C ALA A 216 5.60 26.10 -18.31
N THR A 217 5.88 25.22 -19.27
CA THR A 217 5.00 24.34 -20.01
C THR A 217 5.07 22.93 -19.47
N VAL A 218 3.88 22.34 -19.19
CA VAL A 218 3.73 20.93 -18.83
C VAL A 218 3.08 20.21 -19.99
N LYS A 219 3.65 19.08 -20.41
CA LYS A 219 3.13 18.28 -21.52
C LYS A 219 2.07 17.30 -21.05
N GLU A 220 1.13 16.97 -21.92
CA GLU A 220 0.20 15.86 -21.69
C GLU A 220 0.96 14.56 -21.39
N GLY A 221 0.53 13.79 -20.40
CA GLY A 221 1.16 12.56 -19.93
C GLY A 221 2.45 12.77 -19.13
N GLN A 222 2.87 14.01 -18.87
CA GLN A 222 4.05 14.26 -18.08
C GLN A 222 3.85 13.85 -16.63
N LYS A 223 4.76 13.01 -16.11
CA LYS A 223 4.82 12.67 -14.69
C LYS A 223 5.27 13.89 -13.90
N LEU A 224 4.51 14.23 -12.85
CA LEU A 224 4.81 15.34 -11.95
C LEU A 224 5.05 14.91 -10.49
N GLY A 225 4.76 13.66 -10.17
CA GLY A 225 4.99 13.10 -8.85
C GLY A 225 4.46 11.68 -8.72
N THR A 226 4.25 11.25 -7.48
CA THR A 226 3.70 9.93 -7.13
C THR A 226 2.64 10.05 -6.06
N ALA A 227 1.67 9.15 -6.07
CA ALA A 227 0.72 8.93 -4.99
C ALA A 227 0.95 7.55 -4.38
N THR A 228 1.05 7.47 -3.07
CA THR A 228 0.96 6.22 -2.32
C THR A 228 -0.48 6.04 -1.89
N VAL A 229 -1.06 4.90 -2.23
CA VAL A 229 -2.46 4.55 -1.98
C VAL A 229 -2.54 3.67 -0.75
N TYR A 230 -3.40 4.05 0.18
CA TYR A 230 -3.65 3.30 1.41
C TYR A 230 -5.10 2.84 1.46
N LEU A 231 -5.31 1.64 1.97
CA LEU A 231 -6.61 1.08 2.29
C LEU A 231 -6.66 0.82 3.80
N ASP A 232 -7.53 1.51 4.50
CA ASP A 232 -7.63 1.53 5.97
C ASP A 232 -6.31 1.71 6.72
N GLY A 233 -5.42 2.56 6.15
CA GLY A 233 -4.10 2.88 6.69
C GLY A 233 -2.96 1.93 6.28
N TYR A 234 -3.26 0.85 5.58
CA TYR A 234 -2.25 -0.05 5.02
C TYR A 234 -1.89 0.34 3.60
N GLU A 235 -0.59 0.41 3.30
CA GLU A 235 -0.10 0.72 1.96
C GLU A 235 -0.46 -0.42 0.99
N VAL A 236 -1.18 -0.07 -0.08
CA VAL A 236 -1.57 -1.02 -1.14
C VAL A 236 -0.63 -0.92 -2.34
N GLY A 237 -0.14 0.28 -2.64
CA GLY A 237 0.77 0.49 -3.74
C GLY A 237 1.03 1.95 -4.04
N GLN A 238 1.89 2.19 -5.03
CA GLN A 238 2.23 3.51 -5.52
C GLN A 238 1.87 3.65 -6.99
N VAL A 239 1.46 4.86 -7.39
CA VAL A 239 1.15 5.18 -8.78
C VAL A 239 1.72 6.54 -9.16
N ASP A 240 2.22 6.65 -10.39
CA ASP A 240 2.69 7.91 -10.96
C ASP A 240 1.51 8.86 -11.19
N LEU A 241 1.73 10.13 -10.92
CA LEU A 241 0.77 11.20 -11.16
C LEU A 241 1.12 11.93 -12.45
N VAL A 242 0.17 11.97 -13.37
CA VAL A 242 0.32 12.55 -14.70
C VAL A 242 -0.79 13.56 -14.99
N THR A 243 -0.56 14.45 -15.94
CA THR A 243 -1.60 15.34 -16.45
C THR A 243 -2.20 14.79 -17.75
N HIS A 244 -3.50 15.02 -17.98
CA HIS A 244 -4.22 14.57 -19.18
C HIS A 244 -4.29 15.64 -20.27
N ARG A 245 -3.68 16.80 -20.06
CA ARG A 245 -3.62 17.89 -21.04
C ARG A 245 -2.31 18.67 -20.94
N GLU A 246 -2.01 19.40 -22.00
CA GLU A 246 -0.87 20.32 -22.02
C GLU A 246 -1.23 21.64 -21.35
N TYR A 247 -0.30 22.19 -20.55
CA TYR A 247 -0.39 23.54 -19.97
C TYR A 247 0.72 24.41 -20.54
N VAL A 248 0.34 25.47 -21.25
CA VAL A 248 1.27 26.35 -21.98
C VAL A 248 1.53 27.63 -21.18
N SER A 249 2.77 28.12 -21.20
CA SER A 249 3.13 29.37 -20.53
C SER A 249 2.64 30.59 -21.30
N ASP A 250 1.76 31.39 -20.69
CA ASP A 250 1.34 32.67 -21.25
C ASP A 250 2.47 33.73 -21.25
N PHE A 251 3.45 33.54 -20.37
CA PHE A 251 4.60 34.42 -20.28
C PHE A 251 5.48 34.39 -21.55
N ARG A 252 5.51 33.28 -22.29
CA ARG A 252 6.24 33.21 -23.59
C ARG A 252 5.53 33.95 -24.71
N THR A 253 4.20 33.96 -24.70
CA THR A 253 3.39 34.75 -25.68
C THR A 253 3.53 36.23 -25.40
N ASP A 254 3.48 36.67 -24.15
CA ASP A 254 3.66 38.08 -23.76
C ASP A 254 5.05 38.61 -24.12
N ILE A 255 6.13 37.82 -23.89
CA ILE A 255 7.48 38.22 -24.29
C ILE A 255 7.60 38.36 -25.82
N LYS A 256 7.06 37.42 -26.58
CA LYS A 256 7.09 37.49 -28.05
C LYS A 256 6.30 38.68 -28.56
N ALA A 257 5.11 38.95 -28.00
CA ALA A 257 4.30 40.09 -28.35
C ALA A 257 4.99 41.41 -27.99
N THR A 258 5.60 41.50 -26.80
CA THR A 258 6.35 42.68 -26.35
C THR A 258 7.59 42.91 -27.20
N LEU A 259 8.32 41.87 -27.60
CA LEU A 259 9.46 41.97 -28.48
C LEU A 259 9.07 42.42 -29.88
N LEU A 260 7.96 41.91 -30.44
CA LEU A 260 7.41 42.32 -31.70
C LEU A 260 6.99 43.80 -31.71
N LEU A 261 6.33 44.24 -30.62
CA LEU A 261 5.96 45.66 -30.45
C LEU A 261 7.22 46.56 -30.34
N LEU A 262 8.23 46.12 -29.62
CA LEU A 262 9.48 46.85 -29.46
C LEU A 262 10.22 46.96 -30.82
N CYS A 263 10.30 45.88 -31.58
CA CYS A 263 10.87 45.86 -32.93
C CYS A 263 10.09 46.81 -33.89
N ALA A 264 8.75 46.78 -33.84
CA ALA A 264 7.93 47.67 -34.62
C ALA A 264 8.14 49.15 -34.23
N LEU A 265 8.29 49.45 -32.96
CA LEU A 265 8.57 50.81 -32.47
C LEU A 265 9.94 51.30 -32.95
N ILE A 266 10.97 50.42 -32.88
CA ILE A 266 12.32 50.74 -33.39
C ILE A 266 12.27 51.04 -34.91
N LEU A 267 11.56 50.23 -35.67
CA LEU A 267 11.40 50.43 -37.10
C LEU A 267 10.69 51.77 -37.42
N ILE A 268 9.66 52.14 -36.68
CA ILE A 268 8.98 53.42 -36.81
C ILE A 268 9.91 54.58 -36.47
N LEU A 269 10.69 54.49 -35.40
CA LEU A 269 11.66 55.52 -35.01
C LEU A 269 12.78 55.65 -36.05
N CYS A 270 13.26 54.57 -36.61
CA CYS A 270 14.24 54.58 -37.72
C CYS A 270 13.65 55.20 -38.96
N ALA A 271 12.41 54.93 -39.33
CA ALA A 271 11.72 55.53 -40.48
C ALA A 271 11.51 57.03 -40.28
N LEU A 272 11.09 57.46 -39.09
CA LEU A 272 10.95 58.89 -38.76
C LEU A 272 12.31 59.61 -38.79
N GLY A 273 13.38 59.00 -38.26
CA GLY A 273 14.73 59.53 -38.33
C GLY A 273 15.24 59.68 -39.77
N PHE A 274 14.92 58.71 -40.62
CA PHE A 274 15.29 58.76 -42.05
C PHE A 274 14.52 59.88 -42.80
N VAL A 275 13.24 60.08 -42.48
CA VAL A 275 12.44 61.17 -43.05
C VAL A 275 12.95 62.53 -42.57
N THR A 276 13.31 62.72 -41.31
CA THR A 276 13.86 63.98 -40.78
C THR A 276 15.24 64.28 -41.36
N LEU A 277 16.11 63.27 -41.57
CA LEU A 277 17.38 63.42 -42.25
C LEU A 277 17.20 63.81 -43.73
N ARG A 278 16.17 63.30 -44.39
CA ARG A 278 15.91 63.62 -45.80
C ARG A 278 15.23 64.98 -45.98
N CYS A 279 14.36 65.38 -45.03
CA CYS A 279 13.73 66.69 -45.05
C CYS A 279 14.62 67.80 -44.45
N GLY A 280 15.53 67.47 -43.51
CA GLY A 280 16.46 68.44 -42.89
C GLY A 280 17.74 68.74 -43.71
N GLY A 281 17.98 67.98 -44.79
CA GLY A 281 19.17 68.10 -45.64
C GLY A 281 19.06 69.02 -46.83
N GLY A 282 18.58 70.21 -46.67
CA GLY A 282 18.29 71.04 -47.82
C GLY A 282 18.55 72.52 -47.73
N LEU A 283 19.50 73.00 -47.02
CA LEU A 283 20.12 74.30 -47.35
C LEU A 283 21.24 74.05 -48.33
N THR A 284 20.86 74.14 -49.61
CA THR A 284 21.82 74.05 -50.73
C THR A 284 22.95 75.03 -50.56
N LEU A 285 24.18 74.64 -50.93
CA LEU A 285 25.38 75.51 -50.95
C LEU A 285 25.09 76.88 -51.58
N ASN A 286 24.11 77.02 -52.46
CA ASN A 286 23.70 78.27 -53.08
C ASN A 286 22.96 79.18 -52.11
N GLN A 287 22.21 78.67 -51.15
CA GLN A 287 21.53 79.50 -50.12
C GLN A 287 22.51 80.04 -49.09
N ARG A 288 23.55 79.29 -48.74
CA ARG A 288 24.69 79.73 -47.89
C ARG A 288 25.49 80.83 -48.54
N ARG A 289 25.75 80.79 -49.89
CA ARG A 289 26.40 81.88 -50.66
C ARG A 289 25.57 83.13 -50.73
N ARG A 290 24.26 83.06 -50.78
CA ARG A 290 23.40 84.24 -50.79
C ARG A 290 23.30 84.94 -49.43
N GLN A 291 23.41 84.21 -48.32
CA GLN A 291 23.40 84.80 -46.98
C GLN A 291 24.78 85.51 -46.69
N MET A 292 25.90 84.99 -47.20
CA MET A 292 27.21 85.67 -47.05
C MET A 292 27.36 86.92 -47.90
N LYS A 293 26.67 87.07 -49.06
CA LYS A 293 26.71 88.29 -49.85
C LYS A 293 25.83 89.44 -49.33
N ARG A 294 24.92 89.17 -48.33
CA ARG A 294 24.15 90.22 -47.70
C ARG A 294 24.74 90.79 -46.41
N ARG A 295 25.91 90.34 -46.03
CA ARG A 295 26.70 90.82 -44.84
C ARG A 295 28.01 91.53 -45.19
N ARG A 296 28.14 91.99 -46.42
CA ARG A 296 29.15 92.97 -46.82
C ARG A 296 28.49 94.22 -47.24
#